data_d0956d2cdf5d0aced1e381d277678225
#
_entry.id   d0956d2cdf5d0aced1e381d277678225
#
_cell.length_a   1.000
_cell.length_b   1.000
_cell.length_c   1.000
_cell.angle_alpha   90.00
_cell.angle_beta   90.00
_cell.angle_gamma   90.00
#
_symmetry.space_group_name_H-M   'P 1'
#
loop_
_entity.id
_entity.type
_entity.pdbx_description
1 polymer ?
#
loop_
_entity_poly.entity_id
_entity_poly.type
_entity_poly.pdbx_seq_one_letter_code
_entity_poly.pdbx_strand_id
1 'polypeptide(L)'
;MAEYKNDEPCEFIYRVKAVSKVVDGDTLDCCFDLGFDVMFHSRVRLLGIATPESRTRHKNEKVYGLLSKNALKSWVHWAVMDDRDDIDIEIRCPEADSRGKFGRILGEVWVNCNAEGEHGGWTNVNKWMCENGHDVGYWCQNKDDVKDEHWKNRLYLAEQGIISLLQLDDDLRTSQA
;
A
#
# COMPACT_ATOMS: atom_id res chain seq x y z
N MET A 1 4.46 14.07 -8.39
CA MET A 1 4.23 12.76 -7.74
C MET A 1 4.72 11.68 -8.69
N ALA A 2 5.32 10.63 -8.17
CA ALA A 2 5.71 9.49 -8.98
C ALA A 2 4.43 8.80 -9.52
N GLU A 3 4.39 8.58 -10.81
CA GLU A 3 3.27 7.90 -11.46
C GLU A 3 3.35 6.41 -11.14
N TYR A 4 2.26 5.84 -10.66
CA TYR A 4 2.14 4.38 -10.56
C TYR A 4 2.06 3.80 -11.98
N LYS A 5 3.04 3.00 -12.34
CA LYS A 5 3.07 2.31 -13.64
C LYS A 5 3.07 0.81 -13.36
N ASN A 6 2.00 0.15 -13.69
CA ASN A 6 2.01 -1.28 -13.88
C ASN A 6 1.62 -1.54 -15.34
N ASP A 7 2.63 -1.77 -16.17
CA ASP A 7 2.45 -2.03 -17.60
C ASP A 7 2.09 -3.51 -17.86
N GLU A 8 2.18 -4.37 -16.85
CA GLU A 8 1.82 -5.78 -16.94
C GLU A 8 0.42 -6.02 -16.38
N PRO A 9 -0.49 -6.62 -17.18
CA PRO A 9 -1.83 -6.94 -16.70
C PRO A 9 -1.76 -7.98 -15.58
N CYS A 10 -2.40 -7.68 -14.44
CA CYS A 10 -2.54 -8.62 -13.34
C CYS A 10 -3.77 -9.52 -13.58
N GLU A 11 -3.58 -10.62 -14.32
CA GLU A 11 -4.65 -11.50 -14.77
C GLU A 11 -5.06 -12.57 -13.73
N PHE A 12 -4.18 -12.86 -12.77
CA PHE A 12 -4.45 -13.85 -11.73
C PHE A 12 -5.08 -13.18 -10.52
N ILE A 13 -6.37 -13.43 -10.32
CA ILE A 13 -7.20 -12.79 -9.29
C ILE A 13 -7.45 -13.78 -8.17
N TYR A 14 -7.09 -13.39 -6.95
CA TYR A 14 -7.29 -14.19 -5.74
C TYR A 14 -8.16 -13.45 -4.75
N ARG A 15 -9.28 -14.07 -4.36
CA ARG A 15 -10.18 -13.52 -3.33
C ARG A 15 -9.51 -13.56 -1.96
N VAL A 16 -9.62 -12.48 -1.21
CA VAL A 16 -9.18 -12.41 0.18
C VAL A 16 -10.36 -12.66 1.10
N LYS A 17 -10.29 -13.72 1.88
CA LYS A 17 -11.30 -14.04 2.91
C LYS A 17 -11.14 -13.17 4.15
N ALA A 18 -9.90 -12.87 4.53
CA ALA A 18 -9.60 -12.04 5.68
C ALA A 18 -8.21 -11.41 5.58
N VAL A 19 -8.06 -10.20 6.11
CA VAL A 19 -6.76 -9.58 6.37
C VAL A 19 -6.48 -9.68 7.86
N SER A 20 -5.50 -10.49 8.23
CA SER A 20 -5.16 -10.71 9.63
C SER A 20 -4.29 -9.59 10.20
N LYS A 21 -3.51 -8.93 9.36
CA LYS A 21 -2.59 -7.87 9.80
C LYS A 21 -2.13 -6.99 8.65
N VAL A 22 -2.13 -5.68 8.85
CA VAL A 22 -1.32 -4.75 8.06
C VAL A 22 0.04 -4.62 8.74
N VAL A 23 1.08 -5.12 8.08
CA VAL A 23 2.44 -5.20 8.62
C VAL A 23 3.16 -3.86 8.45
N ASP A 24 3.11 -3.30 7.23
CA ASP A 24 3.67 -2.02 6.85
C ASP A 24 2.80 -1.35 5.79
N GLY A 25 3.13 -0.17 5.31
CA GLY A 25 2.35 0.55 4.29
C GLY A 25 2.23 -0.19 2.95
N ASP A 26 3.12 -1.14 2.71
CA ASP A 26 3.17 -1.94 1.49
C ASP A 26 3.09 -3.46 1.73
N THR A 27 2.74 -3.87 2.95
CA THR A 27 2.80 -5.30 3.33
C THR A 27 1.64 -5.65 4.26
N LEU A 28 0.90 -6.71 3.90
CA LEU A 28 -0.19 -7.23 4.71
C LEU A 28 -0.20 -8.76 4.75
N ASP A 29 -0.79 -9.33 5.78
CA ASP A 29 -0.99 -10.77 5.95
C ASP A 29 -2.45 -11.12 5.65
N CYS A 30 -2.68 -11.99 4.66
CA CYS A 30 -3.99 -12.38 4.16
C CYS A 30 -4.27 -13.86 4.34
N CYS A 31 -5.56 -14.17 4.47
CA CYS A 31 -6.14 -15.48 4.23
C CYS A 31 -6.87 -15.43 2.89
N PHE A 32 -6.43 -16.23 1.93
CA PHE A 32 -7.03 -16.36 0.61
C PHE A 32 -8.05 -17.50 0.61
N ASP A 33 -9.17 -17.25 -0.07
CA ASP A 33 -10.14 -18.29 -0.41
C ASP A 33 -9.83 -18.78 -1.84
N LEU A 34 -9.36 -20.02 -1.94
CA LEU A 34 -9.04 -20.65 -3.22
C LEU A 34 -10.19 -21.51 -3.76
N GLY A 35 -11.34 -21.45 -3.09
CA GLY A 35 -12.46 -22.33 -3.38
C GLY A 35 -12.30 -23.74 -2.82
N PHE A 36 -13.36 -24.56 -2.92
CA PHE A 36 -13.35 -25.96 -2.44
C PHE A 36 -12.92 -26.12 -0.99
N ASP A 37 -13.26 -25.15 -0.10
CA ASP A 37 -12.85 -25.08 1.31
C ASP A 37 -11.32 -25.00 1.52
N VAL A 38 -10.56 -24.64 0.48
CA VAL A 38 -9.10 -24.47 0.57
C VAL A 38 -8.77 -23.03 0.95
N MET A 39 -8.23 -22.87 2.16
CA MET A 39 -7.74 -21.58 2.66
C MET A 39 -6.21 -21.54 2.65
N PHE A 40 -5.65 -20.44 2.14
CA PHE A 40 -4.21 -20.26 2.07
C PHE A 40 -3.79 -18.96 2.77
N HIS A 41 -2.92 -19.06 3.76
CA HIS A 41 -2.39 -17.91 4.49
C HIS A 41 -1.03 -17.50 3.94
N SER A 42 -0.92 -16.24 3.54
CA SER A 42 0.35 -15.72 3.05
C SER A 42 0.51 -14.23 3.31
N ARG A 43 1.77 -13.79 3.28
CA ARG A 43 2.13 -12.39 3.28
C ARG A 43 2.14 -11.86 1.85
N VAL A 44 1.48 -10.72 1.65
CA VAL A 44 1.46 -9.97 0.40
C VAL A 44 2.35 -8.74 0.53
N ARG A 45 3.20 -8.52 -0.45
CA ARG A 45 3.93 -7.29 -0.69
C ARG A 45 3.26 -6.59 -1.87
N LEU A 46 2.84 -5.36 -1.66
CA LEU A 46 2.20 -4.58 -2.72
C LEU A 46 3.19 -4.36 -3.88
N LEU A 47 2.75 -4.74 -5.07
CA LEU A 47 3.54 -4.69 -6.29
C LEU A 47 3.75 -3.23 -6.72
N GLY A 48 4.93 -2.91 -7.21
CA GLY A 48 5.23 -1.65 -7.87
C GLY A 48 5.29 -0.42 -6.96
N ILE A 49 5.28 -0.59 -5.63
CA ILE A 49 5.36 0.53 -4.68
C ILE A 49 6.43 0.32 -3.61
N ALA A 50 6.91 1.43 -3.05
CA ALA A 50 7.80 1.46 -1.90
C ALA A 50 7.34 2.49 -0.89
N THR A 51 7.13 2.05 0.35
CA THR A 51 6.77 2.92 1.47
C THR A 51 7.98 3.34 2.30
N PRO A 52 7.90 4.46 3.02
CA PRO A 52 8.84 4.74 4.09
C PRO A 52 8.75 3.68 5.19
N GLU A 53 9.87 3.40 5.85
CA GLU A 53 9.95 2.36 6.87
C GLU A 53 9.21 2.76 8.16
N SER A 54 8.18 2.01 8.57
CA SER A 54 7.43 2.28 9.81
C SER A 54 8.19 1.79 11.07
N ARG A 55 9.16 0.89 10.92
CA ARG A 55 9.94 0.28 11.99
C ARG A 55 11.41 0.70 11.98
N THR A 56 11.68 1.96 11.68
CA THR A 56 13.01 2.56 11.69
C THR A 56 13.32 3.27 13.03
N ARG A 57 14.60 3.51 13.30
CA ARG A 57 15.06 4.37 14.41
C ARG A 57 15.01 5.86 14.04
N HIS A 58 14.91 6.18 12.76
CA HIS A 58 14.75 7.55 12.27
C HIS A 58 13.31 8.02 12.53
N LYS A 59 13.18 8.94 13.48
CA LYS A 59 11.87 9.39 13.97
C LYS A 59 10.97 9.93 12.84
N ASN A 60 11.55 10.70 11.94
CA ASN A 60 10.83 11.35 10.85
C ASN A 60 10.34 10.32 9.82
N GLU A 61 11.23 9.44 9.34
CA GLU A 61 10.86 8.36 8.44
C GLU A 61 9.75 7.49 9.03
N LYS A 62 9.83 7.20 10.33
CA LYS A 62 8.82 6.43 11.06
C LYS A 62 7.43 7.07 11.00
N VAL A 63 7.35 8.40 11.09
CA VAL A 63 6.06 9.12 10.99
C VAL A 63 5.40 8.86 9.64
N TYR A 64 6.15 9.00 8.56
CA TYR A 64 5.63 8.76 7.20
C TYR A 64 5.32 7.29 6.95
N GLY A 65 6.16 6.37 7.43
CA GLY A 65 5.87 4.94 7.37
C GLY A 65 4.59 4.55 8.13
N LEU A 66 4.32 5.19 9.27
CA LEU A 66 3.08 4.98 10.00
C LEU A 66 1.87 5.61 9.29
N LEU A 67 2.03 6.75 8.61
CA LEU A 67 0.98 7.36 7.80
C LEU A 67 0.59 6.42 6.64
N SER A 68 1.55 5.94 5.88
CA SER A 68 1.33 4.98 4.79
C SER A 68 0.65 3.71 5.29
N LYS A 69 1.13 3.17 6.41
CA LYS A 69 0.52 1.99 7.05
C LYS A 69 -0.93 2.25 7.47
N ASN A 70 -1.23 3.42 8.04
CA ASN A 70 -2.58 3.77 8.46
C ASN A 70 -3.49 3.99 7.24
N ALA A 71 -2.98 4.55 6.14
CA ALA A 71 -3.71 4.70 4.89
C ALA A 71 -4.12 3.33 4.32
N LEU A 72 -3.16 2.39 4.21
CA LEU A 72 -3.47 1.01 3.79
C LEU A 72 -4.46 0.33 4.75
N LYS A 73 -4.28 0.53 6.07
CA LYS A 73 -5.18 -0.02 7.09
C LYS A 73 -6.60 0.52 6.95
N SER A 74 -6.77 1.78 6.60
CA SER A 74 -8.11 2.37 6.40
C SER A 74 -8.82 1.71 5.22
N TRP A 75 -8.13 1.48 4.10
CA TRP A 75 -8.69 0.77 2.96
C TRP A 75 -9.15 -0.66 3.31
N VAL A 76 -8.29 -1.40 4.02
CA VAL A 76 -8.59 -2.77 4.43
C VAL A 76 -9.71 -2.81 5.46
N HIS A 77 -9.74 -1.86 6.41
CA HIS A 77 -10.75 -1.80 7.45
C HIS A 77 -12.15 -1.53 6.89
N TRP A 78 -12.25 -0.69 5.87
CA TRP A 78 -13.52 -0.42 5.17
C TRP A 78 -14.11 -1.70 4.59
N ALA A 79 -13.30 -2.52 3.95
CA ALA A 79 -13.75 -3.76 3.34
C ALA A 79 -14.13 -4.85 4.35
N VAL A 80 -13.58 -4.79 5.59
CA VAL A 80 -13.86 -5.76 6.66
C VAL A 80 -15.02 -5.35 7.56
N MET A 81 -15.33 -4.03 7.66
CA MET A 81 -16.32 -3.49 8.60
C MET A 81 -17.74 -3.42 8.06
N ASP A 82 -17.92 -3.57 6.78
CA ASP A 82 -19.27 -3.70 6.23
C ASP A 82 -19.73 -5.14 6.53
N ASP A 83 -20.74 -5.28 7.39
CA ASP A 83 -21.31 -6.54 7.94
C ASP A 83 -21.84 -7.49 6.83
N ARG A 84 -21.28 -7.37 5.62
CA ARG A 84 -21.50 -8.23 4.48
C ARG A 84 -20.62 -9.48 4.62
N ASP A 85 -21.22 -10.63 4.43
CA ASP A 85 -20.53 -11.94 4.44
C ASP A 85 -19.39 -12.06 3.40
N ASP A 86 -19.23 -11.03 2.52
CA ASP A 86 -18.24 -10.96 1.48
C ASP A 86 -17.27 -9.80 1.72
N ILE A 87 -16.03 -10.11 2.03
CA ILE A 87 -14.93 -9.16 1.96
C ILE A 87 -14.61 -8.91 0.49
N ASP A 88 -14.90 -7.71 0.03
CA ASP A 88 -14.62 -7.32 -1.34
C ASP A 88 -13.15 -6.83 -1.50
N ILE A 89 -12.23 -7.72 -1.18
CA ILE A 89 -10.79 -7.51 -1.42
C ILE A 89 -10.28 -8.60 -2.36
N GLU A 90 -9.53 -8.19 -3.35
CA GLU A 90 -8.80 -9.07 -4.24
C GLU A 90 -7.30 -8.73 -4.23
N ILE A 91 -6.49 -9.76 -4.39
CA ILE A 91 -5.08 -9.60 -4.76
C ILE A 91 -4.96 -10.03 -6.20
N ARG A 92 -4.52 -9.08 -7.04
CA ARG A 92 -4.31 -9.32 -8.47
C ARG A 92 -2.82 -9.41 -8.75
N CYS A 93 -2.41 -10.50 -9.37
CA CYS A 93 -1.02 -10.85 -9.62
C CYS A 93 -0.74 -10.92 -11.13
N PRO A 94 0.47 -10.53 -11.60
CA PRO A 94 0.86 -10.67 -13.00
C PRO A 94 1.08 -12.13 -13.41
N GLU A 95 1.45 -13.00 -12.46
CA GLU A 95 1.75 -14.41 -12.69
C GLU A 95 1.00 -15.30 -11.68
N ALA A 96 0.73 -16.54 -12.06
CA ALA A 96 0.08 -17.52 -11.19
C ALA A 96 0.87 -17.81 -9.91
N ASP A 97 2.20 -17.81 -9.98
CA ASP A 97 3.11 -17.94 -8.83
C ASP A 97 3.96 -16.66 -8.67
N SER A 98 3.28 -15.55 -8.47
CA SER A 98 3.90 -14.22 -8.27
C SER A 98 4.56 -14.12 -6.90
N ARG A 99 5.75 -14.72 -6.75
CA ARG A 99 6.49 -14.72 -5.49
C ARG A 99 7.74 -13.86 -5.57
N GLY A 100 7.82 -12.93 -4.63
CA GLY A 100 9.01 -12.14 -4.40
C GLY A 100 9.98 -12.78 -3.41
N LYS A 101 10.95 -12.00 -2.98
CA LYS A 101 11.91 -12.40 -1.94
C LYS A 101 11.18 -12.86 -0.68
N PHE A 102 11.72 -13.89 -0.03
CA PHE A 102 11.18 -14.49 1.21
C PHE A 102 9.79 -15.14 1.06
N GLY A 103 9.41 -15.54 -0.15
CA GLY A 103 8.15 -16.24 -0.42
C GLY A 103 6.89 -15.38 -0.28
N ARG A 104 7.03 -14.04 -0.25
CA ARG A 104 5.88 -13.12 -0.23
C ARG A 104 5.20 -13.11 -1.59
N ILE A 105 3.89 -13.11 -1.60
CA ILE A 105 3.11 -12.87 -2.82
C ILE A 105 3.32 -11.41 -3.25
N LEU A 106 3.59 -11.19 -4.53
CA LEU A 106 3.64 -9.86 -5.15
C LEU A 106 2.34 -9.64 -5.90
N GLY A 107 1.59 -8.61 -5.52
CA GLY A 107 0.32 -8.33 -6.18
C GLY A 107 -0.20 -6.93 -5.88
N GLU A 108 -1.20 -6.54 -6.64
CA GLU A 108 -1.98 -5.34 -6.40
C GLU A 108 -3.14 -5.66 -5.46
N VAL A 109 -3.36 -4.79 -4.49
CA VAL A 109 -4.55 -4.83 -3.62
C VAL A 109 -5.67 -4.06 -4.30
N TRP A 110 -6.77 -4.73 -4.54
CA TRP A 110 -7.99 -4.13 -5.06
C TRP A 110 -9.10 -4.25 -4.03
N VAL A 111 -9.80 -3.15 -3.79
CA VAL A 111 -10.91 -3.08 -2.84
C VAL A 111 -12.16 -2.62 -3.58
N ASN A 112 -13.26 -3.33 -3.38
CA ASN A 112 -14.55 -2.92 -3.90
C ASN A 112 -15.26 -2.06 -2.84
N CYS A 113 -15.39 -0.77 -3.15
CA CYS A 113 -16.18 0.16 -2.35
C CYS A 113 -17.59 0.20 -2.94
N ASN A 114 -18.49 -0.65 -2.43
CA ASN A 114 -19.90 -0.66 -2.85
C ASN A 114 -20.67 0.57 -2.32
N ALA A 115 -20.03 1.74 -2.24
CA ALA A 115 -20.75 2.98 -2.00
C ALA A 115 -21.60 3.31 -3.24
N GLU A 116 -22.88 3.45 -3.06
CA GLU A 116 -23.75 4.11 -4.04
C GLU A 116 -23.26 5.55 -4.21
N GLY A 117 -22.46 5.80 -5.24
CA GLY A 117 -21.86 7.11 -5.50
C GLY A 117 -20.82 7.05 -6.61
N GLU A 118 -20.29 8.21 -7.00
CA GLU A 118 -19.36 8.40 -8.14
C GLU A 118 -18.09 7.53 -8.11
N HIS A 119 -17.84 6.80 -7.03
CA HIS A 119 -16.68 5.92 -6.83
C HIS A 119 -17.06 4.45 -6.55
N GLY A 120 -18.29 4.04 -6.86
CA GLY A 120 -18.69 2.63 -6.78
C GLY A 120 -17.83 1.75 -7.69
N GLY A 121 -17.27 0.66 -7.17
CA GLY A 121 -16.49 -0.29 -7.94
C GLY A 121 -15.11 -0.60 -7.35
N TRP A 122 -14.33 -1.36 -8.10
CA TRP A 122 -12.99 -1.78 -7.70
C TRP A 122 -11.98 -0.65 -7.79
N THR A 123 -11.30 -0.38 -6.68
CA THR A 123 -10.20 0.60 -6.58
C THR A 123 -8.86 -0.12 -6.43
N ASN A 124 -7.90 0.22 -7.27
CA ASN A 124 -6.50 -0.19 -7.10
C ASN A 124 -5.86 0.63 -5.98
N VAL A 125 -5.68 -0.01 -4.82
CA VAL A 125 -5.11 0.64 -3.63
C VAL A 125 -3.64 1.00 -3.81
N ASN A 126 -2.85 0.18 -4.55
CA ASN A 126 -1.45 0.50 -4.84
C ASN A 126 -1.34 1.84 -5.59
N LYS A 127 -2.17 2.01 -6.63
CA LYS A 127 -2.24 3.25 -7.40
C LYS A 127 -2.68 4.42 -6.53
N TRP A 128 -3.75 4.24 -5.74
CA TRP A 128 -4.26 5.27 -4.84
C TRP A 128 -3.20 5.74 -3.84
N MET A 129 -2.43 4.81 -3.25
CA MET A 129 -1.36 5.12 -2.30
C MET A 129 -0.29 6.03 -2.91
N CYS A 130 0.12 5.76 -4.17
CA CYS A 130 1.07 6.62 -4.89
C CYS A 130 0.48 8.00 -5.21
N GLU A 131 -0.74 8.05 -5.73
CA GLU A 131 -1.41 9.29 -6.13
C GLU A 131 -1.70 10.23 -4.95
N ASN A 132 -1.81 9.67 -3.74
CA ASN A 132 -2.07 10.43 -2.51
C ASN A 132 -0.81 10.65 -1.64
N GLY A 133 0.37 10.40 -2.18
CA GLY A 133 1.65 10.73 -1.54
C GLY A 133 2.05 9.82 -0.37
N HIS A 134 1.35 8.69 -0.18
CA HIS A 134 1.70 7.71 0.85
C HIS A 134 2.85 6.80 0.45
N ASP A 135 3.00 6.56 -0.85
CA ASP A 135 4.00 5.68 -1.43
C ASP A 135 4.65 6.31 -2.65
N VAL A 136 5.71 5.70 -3.14
CA VAL A 136 6.32 6.00 -4.42
C VAL A 136 6.29 4.78 -5.33
N GLY A 137 6.14 4.99 -6.63
CA GLY A 137 6.26 3.92 -7.61
C GLY A 137 7.68 3.32 -7.56
N TYR A 138 7.78 1.99 -7.48
CA TYR A 138 9.06 1.29 -7.36
C TYR A 138 9.22 0.23 -8.46
N TRP A 139 10.11 0.53 -9.42
CA TRP A 139 10.41 -0.30 -10.58
C TRP A 139 11.91 -0.60 -10.66
N CYS A 140 12.52 -0.99 -9.55
CA CYS A 140 13.95 -1.28 -9.45
C CYS A 140 14.87 -0.06 -9.65
N GLN A 141 14.38 1.18 -9.51
CA GLN A 141 15.23 2.36 -9.48
C GLN A 141 16.15 2.34 -8.24
N ASN A 142 17.17 3.20 -8.27
CA ASN A 142 18.12 3.26 -7.16
C ASN A 142 17.48 3.84 -5.89
N LYS A 143 18.11 3.60 -4.73
CA LYS A 143 17.57 4.01 -3.43
C LYS A 143 17.52 5.52 -3.24
N ASP A 144 18.38 6.26 -3.90
CA ASP A 144 18.44 7.72 -3.76
C ASP A 144 17.30 8.36 -4.53
N ASP A 145 16.97 7.87 -5.72
CA ASP A 145 15.79 8.30 -6.48
C ASP A 145 14.51 8.06 -5.67
N VAL A 146 14.41 6.91 -5.00
CA VAL A 146 13.25 6.58 -4.12
C VAL A 146 13.16 7.56 -2.94
N LYS A 147 14.28 7.95 -2.33
CA LYS A 147 14.30 8.95 -1.25
C LYS A 147 13.85 10.32 -1.72
N ASP A 148 14.31 10.75 -2.91
CA ASP A 148 13.92 12.03 -3.49
C ASP A 148 12.42 12.09 -3.78
N GLU A 149 11.84 11.00 -4.27
CA GLU A 149 10.40 10.91 -4.48
C GLU A 149 9.62 10.90 -3.15
N HIS A 150 10.10 10.20 -2.13
CA HIS A 150 9.52 10.28 -0.79
C HIS A 150 9.57 11.71 -0.22
N TRP A 151 10.65 12.46 -0.50
CA TRP A 151 10.73 13.85 -0.08
C TRP A 151 9.66 14.72 -0.77
N LYS A 152 9.44 14.56 -2.08
CA LYS A 152 8.36 15.25 -2.79
C LYS A 152 6.99 14.93 -2.23
N ASN A 153 6.76 13.66 -1.85
CA ASN A 153 5.51 13.24 -1.21
C ASN A 153 5.29 13.94 0.15
N ARG A 154 6.36 14.14 0.93
CA ARG A 154 6.30 14.88 2.20
C ARG A 154 5.84 16.32 2.00
N LEU A 155 6.38 16.99 0.99
CA LEU A 155 5.95 18.36 0.63
C LEU A 155 4.47 18.37 0.25
N TYR A 156 4.04 17.45 -0.58
CA TYR A 156 2.63 17.30 -0.97
C TYR A 156 1.72 17.06 0.25
N LEU A 157 2.07 16.16 1.15
CA LEU A 157 1.28 15.88 2.36
C LEU A 157 1.19 17.10 3.29
N ALA A 158 2.24 17.93 3.33
CA ALA A 158 2.22 19.18 4.07
C ALA A 158 1.31 20.23 3.43
N GLU A 159 1.34 20.36 2.10
CA GLU A 159 0.44 21.24 1.34
C GLU A 159 -1.02 20.85 1.50
N GLN A 160 -1.31 19.56 1.61
CA GLN A 160 -2.66 19.04 1.88
C GLN A 160 -3.07 19.17 3.36
N GLY A 161 -2.17 19.64 4.24
CA GLY A 161 -2.44 19.77 5.68
C GLY A 161 -2.51 18.43 6.44
N ILE A 162 -2.08 17.34 5.82
CA ILE A 162 -2.07 15.99 6.45
C ILE A 162 -0.94 15.90 7.49
N ILE A 163 0.16 16.62 7.25
CA ILE A 163 1.28 16.79 8.20
C ILE A 163 1.51 18.26 8.50
N SER A 164 2.06 18.57 9.68
CA SER A 164 2.38 19.95 10.02
C SER A 164 3.68 20.41 9.34
N LEU A 165 3.75 21.71 8.98
CA LEU A 165 4.98 22.31 8.47
C LEU A 165 6.14 22.21 9.47
N LEU A 166 5.87 22.14 10.78
CA LEU A 166 6.88 21.93 11.82
C LEU A 166 7.55 20.55 11.72
N GLN A 167 6.81 19.52 11.33
CA GLN A 167 7.38 18.19 11.08
C GLN A 167 8.32 18.20 9.87
N LEU A 168 7.99 19.00 8.85
CA LEU A 168 8.85 19.18 7.67
C LEU A 168 10.14 19.92 8.00
N ASP A 169 10.07 20.97 8.85
CA ASP A 169 11.25 21.75 9.28
C ASP A 169 12.23 20.91 10.12
N ASP A 170 11.73 20.03 10.97
CA ASP A 170 12.56 19.09 11.72
C ASP A 170 13.29 18.10 10.79
N ASP A 171 12.65 17.71 9.69
CA ASP A 171 13.26 16.84 8.67
C ASP A 171 14.41 17.56 7.94
N LEU A 172 14.25 18.83 7.61
CA LEU A 172 15.28 19.64 6.96
C LEU A 172 16.52 19.81 7.85
N ARG A 173 16.34 19.99 9.16
CA ARG A 173 17.44 20.15 10.12
C ARG A 173 18.23 18.86 10.33
N THR A 174 17.56 17.70 10.27
CA THR A 174 18.19 16.38 10.45
C THR A 174 18.91 15.87 9.22
N SER A 175 18.54 16.34 8.02
CA SER A 175 19.20 15.94 6.77
C SER A 175 20.47 16.77 6.48
N GLN A 176 20.72 17.84 7.24
CA GLN A 176 21.92 18.70 7.13
C GLN A 176 22.98 18.41 8.22
N ALA A 177 22.70 17.48 9.14
CA ALA A 177 23.60 17.05 10.21
C ALA A 177 24.18 15.66 9.93
#